data_70e7851fbd5c6f8663cdcae5a5b65475
#
_entry.id   70e7851fbd5c6f8663cdcae5a5b65475
#
_cell.length_a   1.000
_cell.length_b   1.000
_cell.length_c   1.000
_cell.angle_alpha   90.00
_cell.angle_beta   90.00
_cell.angle_gamma   90.00
#
_symmetry.space_group_name_H-M   'P 1'
#
loop_
_entity.id
_entity.type
_entity.pdbx_description
1 polymer ?
#
loop_
_entity_poly.entity_id
_entity_poly.type
_entity_poly.pdbx_seq_one_letter_code
_entity_poly.pdbx_strand_id
1 'polypeptide(L)'
;MSDTKRPGEINSDSLREQWREILGSLQDRILRACLPKDVQAISLSDERLQISVDSEFKKEYCLRKKSKLEAAVESVIGKREIVIGEPPLIEQVKEDDQKPGTNARIMVLGIGDGGVNAVGRMKREKLQGVRLVAVDTDKQVLGIAHADETLQLAEDVTGGRGAGGDEEKGRKAALDSRWEISSLVKGMDLVFITAGLGGGTGTGASPVIAKIAKESGALTIAVVTKPFSFEGSVRAERAERGLAELRKSADVLIVISNDRLLQASTKGLAVTKAFEIADGILHQGVRGISDLVTVRGLVNLDFADINNVLSGAGEAMMGMGTANGEQRSITAAKLATTNPLLEGGSIRGARRMIMNVTGGSDMTLGEVTAAADLIRRTAATECDLVFGAVVQEEFTEGIKITVIAADFGEPTGEDSGRKKRAEHRERITIGKDLDVPTFLRREQQATNAASQKKPPSQSRPHDSQHVDSR
;
A
#
# COMPACT_ATOMS: atom_id res chain seq x y z
N MET A 1 1.08 38.71 33.46
CA MET A 1 2.32 38.62 32.68
C MET A 1 1.93 38.66 31.25
N SER A 2 2.39 39.64 30.56
CA SER A 2 1.89 40.24 29.31
C SER A 2 2.00 39.34 28.10
N ASP A 3 0.84 39.09 27.46
CA ASP A 3 0.70 38.62 26.09
C ASP A 3 1.26 39.68 25.13
N THR A 4 2.42 39.42 24.58
CA THR A 4 2.98 40.19 23.48
C THR A 4 2.42 39.63 22.16
N LYS A 5 1.24 40.12 21.74
CA LYS A 5 0.75 39.98 20.38
C LYS A 5 1.75 40.64 19.43
N ARG A 6 2.23 39.87 18.43
CA ARG A 6 2.96 40.41 17.28
C ARG A 6 2.01 41.29 16.46
N PRO A 7 2.38 42.52 16.07
CA PRO A 7 1.55 43.35 15.21
C PRO A 7 1.59 42.75 13.77
N GLY A 8 0.43 42.35 13.25
CA GLY A 8 0.26 41.95 11.83
C GLY A 8 -0.49 40.65 11.55
N GLU A 9 -0.87 39.86 12.55
CA GLU A 9 -1.69 38.65 12.30
C GLU A 9 -3.18 39.03 12.27
N ILE A 10 -3.75 39.10 11.07
CA ILE A 10 -5.19 39.24 10.86
C ILE A 10 -5.81 37.87 11.26
N ASN A 11 -6.77 37.91 12.18
CA ASN A 11 -7.49 36.74 12.65
C ASN A 11 -8.17 36.03 11.44
N SER A 12 -7.88 34.76 11.24
CA SER A 12 -8.38 33.95 10.12
C SER A 12 -9.92 33.97 9.98
N ASP A 13 -10.63 34.11 11.09
CA ASP A 13 -12.09 34.18 11.10
C ASP A 13 -12.60 35.53 10.59
N SER A 14 -11.93 36.62 10.94
CA SER A 14 -12.24 37.97 10.39
C SER A 14 -11.98 38.03 8.88
N LEU A 15 -10.91 37.42 8.40
CA LEU A 15 -10.62 37.38 6.95
C LEU A 15 -11.65 36.53 6.18
N ARG A 16 -12.16 35.44 6.80
CA ARG A 16 -13.24 34.61 6.19
C ARG A 16 -14.53 35.40 6.00
N GLU A 17 -14.90 36.18 6.98
CA GLU A 17 -16.11 37.01 6.96
C GLU A 17 -16.00 38.11 5.88
N GLN A 18 -14.90 38.82 5.89
CA GLN A 18 -14.60 39.85 4.88
C GLN A 18 -14.56 39.29 3.44
N TRP A 19 -13.96 38.12 3.26
CA TRP A 19 -13.89 37.48 1.96
C TRP A 19 -15.26 37.03 1.44
N ARG A 20 -16.12 36.52 2.30
CA ARG A 20 -17.50 36.17 1.95
C ARG A 20 -18.30 37.41 1.53
N GLU A 21 -18.07 38.55 2.18
CA GLU A 21 -18.70 39.81 1.85
C GLU A 21 -18.20 40.32 0.51
N ILE A 22 -16.91 40.27 0.21
CA ILE A 22 -16.34 40.60 -1.09
C ILE A 22 -16.95 39.75 -2.19
N LEU A 23 -17.00 38.41 -2.01
CA LEU A 23 -17.60 37.51 -2.97
C LEU A 23 -19.11 37.79 -3.14
N GLY A 24 -19.81 38.17 -2.08
CA GLY A 24 -21.22 38.53 -2.07
C GLY A 24 -21.50 39.81 -2.88
N SER A 25 -20.63 40.80 -2.83
CA SER A 25 -20.77 42.08 -3.53
C SER A 25 -20.51 41.99 -5.03
N LEU A 26 -19.80 40.93 -5.50
CA LEU A 26 -19.53 40.75 -6.92
C LEU A 26 -20.78 40.32 -7.69
N GLN A 27 -21.25 41.16 -8.60
CA GLN A 27 -22.39 40.87 -9.50
C GLN A 27 -22.01 39.94 -10.66
N ASP A 28 -20.74 39.89 -11.02
CA ASP A 28 -20.22 39.03 -12.10
C ASP A 28 -20.10 37.56 -11.62
N ARG A 29 -21.06 36.73 -12.05
CA ARG A 29 -21.15 35.32 -11.67
C ARG A 29 -19.93 34.50 -12.10
N ILE A 30 -19.34 34.83 -13.26
CA ILE A 30 -18.16 34.11 -13.77
C ILE A 30 -16.93 34.51 -12.96
N LEU A 31 -16.76 35.83 -12.68
CA LEU A 31 -15.67 36.30 -11.84
C LEU A 31 -15.73 35.64 -10.43
N ARG A 32 -16.92 35.60 -9.84
CA ARG A 32 -17.15 34.93 -8.55
C ARG A 32 -16.81 33.43 -8.58
N ALA A 33 -17.11 32.76 -9.69
CA ALA A 33 -16.79 31.35 -9.88
C ALA A 33 -15.28 31.07 -10.11
N CYS A 34 -14.55 32.07 -10.62
CA CYS A 34 -13.10 32.01 -10.82
C CYS A 34 -12.29 32.27 -9.55
N LEU A 35 -12.90 32.87 -8.53
CA LEU A 35 -12.23 33.21 -7.27
C LEU A 35 -12.33 32.07 -6.26
N PRO A 36 -11.29 31.88 -5.41
CA PRO A 36 -11.31 30.85 -4.41
C PRO A 36 -12.43 31.05 -3.40
N LYS A 37 -13.09 29.97 -3.02
CA LYS A 37 -14.12 29.98 -1.95
C LYS A 37 -13.48 29.91 -0.57
N ASP A 38 -12.29 29.37 -0.47
CA ASP A 38 -11.54 29.21 0.78
C ASP A 38 -10.52 30.33 0.98
N VAL A 39 -10.39 30.76 2.21
CA VAL A 39 -9.48 31.82 2.65
C VAL A 39 -8.01 31.37 2.62
N GLN A 40 -7.74 30.08 2.61
CA GLN A 40 -6.39 29.53 2.50
C GLN A 40 -5.68 29.91 1.19
N ALA A 41 -6.43 30.20 0.14
CA ALA A 41 -5.91 30.68 -1.13
C ALA A 41 -5.75 32.21 -1.18
N ILE A 42 -5.88 32.91 -0.04
CA ILE A 42 -5.84 34.38 0.05
C ILE A 42 -4.85 34.76 1.14
N SER A 43 -3.99 35.71 0.82
CA SER A 43 -3.11 36.37 1.77
C SER A 43 -3.38 37.88 1.81
N LEU A 44 -3.68 38.42 2.97
CA LEU A 44 -3.95 39.83 3.19
C LEU A 44 -2.85 40.45 4.04
N SER A 45 -2.25 41.51 3.54
CA SER A 45 -1.36 42.43 4.25
C SER A 45 -1.94 43.86 4.27
N ASP A 46 -1.31 44.77 4.97
CA ASP A 46 -1.75 46.15 5.08
C ASP A 46 -1.85 46.89 3.73
N GLU A 47 -1.05 46.48 2.76
CA GLU A 47 -0.98 47.12 1.45
C GLU A 47 -1.48 46.25 0.30
N ARG A 48 -1.53 44.92 0.50
CA ARG A 48 -1.69 43.98 -0.62
C ARG A 48 -2.65 42.86 -0.29
N LEU A 49 -3.51 42.50 -1.25
CA LEU A 49 -4.34 41.29 -1.24
C LEU A 49 -3.85 40.35 -2.35
N GLN A 50 -3.29 39.22 -1.96
CA GLN A 50 -2.88 38.18 -2.89
C GLN A 50 -3.97 37.12 -2.98
N ILE A 51 -4.41 36.81 -4.21
CA ILE A 51 -5.44 35.83 -4.53
C ILE A 51 -4.82 34.74 -5.40
N SER A 52 -4.85 33.54 -4.93
CA SER A 52 -4.35 32.36 -5.67
C SER A 52 -5.49 31.71 -6.43
N VAL A 53 -5.26 31.40 -7.69
CA VAL A 53 -6.23 30.72 -8.56
C VAL A 53 -5.61 29.47 -9.20
N ASP A 54 -6.42 28.45 -9.38
CA ASP A 54 -6.01 27.08 -9.70
C ASP A 54 -5.83 26.81 -11.22
N SER A 55 -6.03 27.80 -12.08
CA SER A 55 -5.83 27.64 -13.52
C SER A 55 -5.49 28.93 -14.21
N GLU A 56 -4.73 28.85 -15.31
CA GLU A 56 -4.34 29.99 -16.12
C GLU A 56 -5.58 30.67 -16.71
N PHE A 57 -6.63 29.92 -17.06
CA PHE A 57 -7.90 30.51 -17.52
C PHE A 57 -8.55 31.40 -16.46
N LYS A 58 -8.63 30.95 -15.20
CA LYS A 58 -9.18 31.72 -14.09
C LYS A 58 -8.32 32.95 -13.81
N LYS A 59 -7.02 32.82 -13.84
CA LYS A 59 -6.06 33.90 -13.68
C LYS A 59 -6.28 34.99 -14.75
N GLU A 60 -6.30 34.58 -16.01
CA GLU A 60 -6.53 35.51 -17.12
C GLU A 60 -7.90 36.20 -17.03
N TYR A 61 -8.96 35.48 -16.67
CA TYR A 61 -10.28 36.03 -16.47
C TYR A 61 -10.33 37.05 -15.31
N CYS A 62 -9.73 36.73 -14.17
CA CYS A 62 -9.64 37.62 -13.03
C CYS A 62 -8.82 38.87 -13.36
N LEU A 63 -7.71 38.74 -14.09
CA LEU A 63 -6.92 39.90 -14.56
C LEU A 63 -7.71 40.82 -15.52
N ARG A 64 -8.50 40.25 -16.45
CA ARG A 64 -9.37 41.02 -17.33
C ARG A 64 -10.49 41.79 -16.59
N LYS A 65 -10.88 41.34 -15.42
CA LYS A 65 -11.93 41.92 -14.57
C LYS A 65 -11.38 42.54 -13.29
N LYS A 66 -10.08 42.84 -13.25
CA LYS A 66 -9.36 43.33 -12.07
C LYS A 66 -10.02 44.54 -11.46
N SER A 67 -10.46 45.51 -12.27
CA SER A 67 -11.14 46.73 -11.80
C SER A 67 -12.44 46.48 -11.03
N LYS A 68 -13.21 45.46 -11.42
CA LYS A 68 -14.42 45.05 -10.67
C LYS A 68 -14.08 44.42 -9.34
N LEU A 69 -12.99 43.64 -9.29
CA LEU A 69 -12.50 42.99 -8.08
C LEU A 69 -11.91 44.04 -7.12
N GLU A 70 -11.14 45.01 -7.64
CA GLU A 70 -10.62 46.16 -6.88
C GLU A 70 -11.73 46.94 -6.21
N ALA A 71 -12.80 47.27 -6.95
CA ALA A 71 -13.95 47.99 -6.39
C ALA A 71 -14.66 47.20 -5.27
N ALA A 72 -14.81 45.87 -5.43
CA ALA A 72 -15.40 45.01 -4.42
C ALA A 72 -14.52 44.93 -3.17
N VAL A 73 -13.22 44.79 -3.33
CA VAL A 73 -12.25 44.73 -2.25
C VAL A 73 -12.17 46.03 -1.49
N GLU A 74 -12.12 47.18 -2.24
CA GLU A 74 -12.06 48.52 -1.64
C GLU A 74 -13.30 48.84 -0.79
N SER A 75 -14.48 48.32 -1.19
CA SER A 75 -15.72 48.50 -0.43
C SER A 75 -15.76 47.78 0.92
N VAL A 76 -15.00 46.72 1.10
CA VAL A 76 -15.06 45.85 2.30
C VAL A 76 -13.83 46.04 3.20
N ILE A 77 -12.62 46.02 2.62
CA ILE A 77 -11.35 46.05 3.37
C ILE A 77 -10.48 47.27 3.07
N GLY A 78 -11.01 48.21 2.28
CA GLY A 78 -10.28 49.42 1.85
C GLY A 78 -9.33 49.13 0.68
N LYS A 79 -8.67 50.21 0.22
CA LYS A 79 -7.80 50.13 -0.96
C LYS A 79 -6.60 49.22 -0.71
N ARG A 80 -6.45 48.22 -1.56
CA ARG A 80 -5.33 47.26 -1.52
C ARG A 80 -4.84 46.99 -2.94
N GLU A 81 -3.54 46.71 -3.09
CA GLU A 81 -3.00 46.19 -4.35
C GLU A 81 -3.43 44.74 -4.51
N ILE A 82 -4.18 44.42 -5.59
CA ILE A 82 -4.61 43.05 -5.85
C ILE A 82 -3.58 42.35 -6.75
N VAL A 83 -2.99 41.29 -6.23
CA VAL A 83 -2.10 40.40 -6.97
C VAL A 83 -2.81 39.07 -7.19
N ILE A 84 -3.05 38.72 -8.46
CA ILE A 84 -3.66 37.46 -8.87
C ILE A 84 -2.55 36.62 -9.47
N GLY A 85 -2.26 35.48 -8.81
CA GLY A 85 -1.15 34.61 -9.18
C GLY A 85 -1.45 33.13 -8.94
N GLU A 86 -0.46 32.33 -9.24
CA GLU A 86 -0.43 30.97 -8.72
C GLU A 86 -0.44 31.01 -7.20
N PRO A 87 -0.96 29.96 -6.52
CA PRO A 87 -0.93 29.93 -5.07
C PRO A 87 0.48 30.28 -4.59
N PRO A 88 0.61 31.13 -3.54
CA PRO A 88 1.91 31.33 -2.94
C PRO A 88 2.43 29.93 -2.65
N LEU A 89 3.66 29.66 -3.06
CA LEU A 89 4.40 28.56 -2.48
C LEU A 89 4.22 28.75 -0.98
N ILE A 90 3.41 27.91 -0.35
CA ILE A 90 3.17 27.94 1.09
C ILE A 90 4.57 28.09 1.64
N GLU A 91 4.82 29.17 2.41
CA GLU A 91 6.10 29.36 3.09
C GLU A 91 6.40 28.01 3.72
N GLN A 92 7.44 27.40 3.20
CA GLN A 92 7.94 26.11 3.62
C GLN A 92 7.87 26.10 5.14
N VAL A 93 7.03 25.23 5.66
CA VAL A 93 7.21 24.74 7.04
C VAL A 93 8.70 24.53 7.15
N LYS A 94 9.34 25.27 8.07
CA LYS A 94 10.78 25.33 8.27
C LYS A 94 11.40 24.03 7.80
N GLU A 95 12.12 24.10 6.69
CA GLU A 95 13.06 23.05 6.33
C GLU A 95 13.91 22.83 7.57
N ASP A 96 13.66 21.72 8.23
CA ASP A 96 14.67 21.13 9.07
C ASP A 96 15.92 21.09 8.21
N ASP A 97 17.04 21.62 8.69
CA ASP A 97 18.32 21.77 8.02
C ASP A 97 18.80 20.44 7.40
N GLN A 98 18.14 19.98 6.36
CA GLN A 98 18.63 18.91 5.50
C GLN A 98 19.20 19.58 4.26
N LYS A 99 20.55 19.62 4.22
CA LYS A 99 21.37 19.92 3.07
C LYS A 99 20.73 19.36 1.80
N PRO A 100 20.82 20.06 0.63
CA PRO A 100 20.35 19.53 -0.64
C PRO A 100 21.16 18.26 -0.97
N GLY A 101 20.64 17.10 -0.62
CA GLY A 101 21.26 15.80 -0.75
C GLY A 101 20.20 14.72 -0.84
N THR A 102 19.90 14.33 -2.04
CA THR A 102 19.65 12.94 -2.48
C THR A 102 18.50 12.12 -1.88
N ASN A 103 17.69 12.56 -0.95
CA ASN A 103 16.60 11.74 -0.42
C ASN A 103 15.30 11.99 -1.19
N ALA A 104 14.76 10.95 -1.84
CA ALA A 104 13.45 11.00 -2.45
C ALA A 104 12.37 11.38 -1.42
N ARG A 105 11.42 12.23 -1.82
CA ARG A 105 10.28 12.66 -0.98
C ARG A 105 9.22 11.56 -1.02
N ILE A 106 9.05 10.89 0.11
CA ILE A 106 8.18 9.72 0.23
C ILE A 106 6.96 10.08 1.08
N MET A 107 5.77 9.69 0.59
CA MET A 107 4.52 9.84 1.31
C MET A 107 3.79 8.51 1.41
N VAL A 108 3.12 8.26 2.54
CA VAL A 108 2.18 7.15 2.72
C VAL A 108 0.80 7.71 3.00
N LEU A 109 -0.16 7.34 2.17
CA LEU A 109 -1.57 7.66 2.32
C LEU A 109 -2.31 6.43 2.85
N GLY A 110 -2.75 6.48 4.11
CA GLY A 110 -3.60 5.46 4.71
C GLY A 110 -5.06 5.79 4.48
N ILE A 111 -5.74 5.00 3.63
CA ILE A 111 -7.08 5.32 3.13
C ILE A 111 -8.12 4.39 3.73
N GLY A 112 -9.15 4.98 4.34
CA GLY A 112 -10.19 4.26 5.07
C GLY A 112 -9.68 3.69 6.40
N ASP A 113 -10.56 3.13 7.23
CA ASP A 113 -10.23 2.64 8.58
C ASP A 113 -8.96 1.78 8.64
N GLY A 114 -8.86 0.76 7.76
CA GLY A 114 -7.71 -0.13 7.72
C GLY A 114 -6.40 0.60 7.34
N GLY A 115 -6.48 1.54 6.40
CA GLY A 115 -5.32 2.36 6.00
C GLY A 115 -4.90 3.32 7.10
N VAL A 116 -5.84 3.98 7.76
CA VAL A 116 -5.60 4.88 8.90
C VAL A 116 -4.95 4.13 10.06
N ASN A 117 -5.42 2.91 10.38
CA ASN A 117 -4.82 2.05 11.40
C ASN A 117 -3.38 1.66 11.06
N ALA A 118 -3.12 1.30 9.80
CA ALA A 118 -1.79 0.96 9.32
C ALA A 118 -0.82 2.15 9.43
N VAL A 119 -1.23 3.35 9.02
CA VAL A 119 -0.45 4.59 9.18
C VAL A 119 -0.22 4.90 10.65
N GLY A 120 -1.25 4.77 11.50
CA GLY A 120 -1.13 4.94 12.94
C GLY A 120 -0.11 3.99 13.56
N ARG A 121 -0.01 2.76 13.06
CA ARG A 121 1.02 1.80 13.46
C ARG A 121 2.40 2.24 12.98
N MET A 122 2.55 2.65 11.71
CA MET A 122 3.81 3.16 11.16
C MET A 122 4.36 4.32 11.98
N LYS A 123 3.48 5.23 12.42
CA LYS A 123 3.84 6.35 13.29
C LYS A 123 4.33 5.89 14.66
N ARG A 124 3.63 4.94 15.30
CA ARG A 124 4.07 4.37 16.59
C ARG A 124 5.40 3.63 16.50
N GLU A 125 5.64 2.92 15.40
CA GLU A 125 6.88 2.19 15.13
C GLU A 125 7.98 3.09 14.53
N LYS A 126 7.74 4.42 14.50
CA LYS A 126 8.70 5.47 14.11
C LYS A 126 9.32 5.24 12.72
N LEU A 127 8.49 4.96 11.71
CA LEU A 127 8.96 4.91 10.33
C LEU A 127 9.55 6.28 9.94
N GLN A 128 10.85 6.29 9.58
CA GLN A 128 11.60 7.53 9.36
C GLN A 128 11.64 7.90 7.87
N GLY A 129 11.82 9.20 7.59
CA GLY A 129 12.01 9.70 6.23
C GLY A 129 10.76 9.64 5.34
N VAL A 130 9.58 9.40 5.93
CA VAL A 130 8.32 9.23 5.22
C VAL A 130 7.24 10.12 5.85
N ARG A 131 6.50 10.87 5.04
CA ARG A 131 5.33 11.65 5.48
C ARG A 131 4.11 10.74 5.56
N LEU A 132 3.50 10.65 6.73
CA LEU A 132 2.37 9.76 7.02
C LEU A 132 1.07 10.55 7.04
N VAL A 133 0.13 10.23 6.17
CA VAL A 133 -1.15 10.94 6.03
C VAL A 133 -2.31 9.96 6.18
N ALA A 134 -3.26 10.29 7.06
CA ALA A 134 -4.51 9.56 7.20
C ALA A 134 -5.61 10.19 6.36
N VAL A 135 -6.29 9.40 5.54
CA VAL A 135 -7.31 9.85 4.59
C VAL A 135 -8.61 9.07 4.82
N ASP A 136 -9.68 9.76 5.16
CA ASP A 136 -10.98 9.11 5.35
C ASP A 136 -12.15 10.05 5.00
N THR A 137 -13.32 9.45 4.85
CA THR A 137 -14.63 10.15 4.76
C THR A 137 -15.29 10.32 6.13
N ASP A 138 -14.76 9.66 7.19
CA ASP A 138 -15.26 9.72 8.55
C ASP A 138 -14.39 10.61 9.43
N LYS A 139 -15.00 11.71 9.95
CA LYS A 139 -14.35 12.64 10.87
C LYS A 139 -13.92 12.01 12.18
N GLN A 140 -14.68 11.04 12.69
CA GLN A 140 -14.38 10.42 13.98
C GLN A 140 -13.10 9.58 13.87
N VAL A 141 -12.94 8.84 12.78
CA VAL A 141 -11.74 8.07 12.49
C VAL A 141 -10.51 8.98 12.38
N LEU A 142 -10.63 10.11 11.65
CA LEU A 142 -9.55 11.08 11.51
C LEU A 142 -9.24 11.79 12.83
N GLY A 143 -10.23 12.03 13.68
CA GLY A 143 -10.06 12.70 14.98
C GLY A 143 -9.18 11.92 15.97
N ILE A 144 -9.04 10.61 15.80
CA ILE A 144 -8.19 9.74 16.63
C ILE A 144 -6.99 9.18 15.87
N ALA A 145 -6.80 9.58 14.61
CA ALA A 145 -5.73 9.08 13.77
C ALA A 145 -4.35 9.54 14.27
N HIS A 146 -3.41 8.63 14.34
CA HIS A 146 -2.01 8.94 14.61
C HIS A 146 -1.24 9.03 13.29
N ALA A 147 -1.19 10.23 12.70
CA ALA A 147 -0.50 10.52 11.45
C ALA A 147 0.21 11.88 11.56
N ASP A 148 1.02 12.25 10.56
CA ASP A 148 1.61 13.59 10.46
C ASP A 148 0.56 14.61 10.03
N GLU A 149 -0.37 14.16 9.17
CA GLU A 149 -1.44 14.96 8.61
C GLU A 149 -2.70 14.11 8.39
N THR A 150 -3.85 14.76 8.37
CA THR A 150 -5.14 14.12 8.07
C THR A 150 -5.82 14.84 6.92
N LEU A 151 -6.42 14.07 6.00
CA LEU A 151 -7.24 14.59 4.91
C LEU A 151 -8.64 13.99 4.98
N GLN A 152 -9.63 14.83 5.22
CA GLN A 152 -11.02 14.42 5.12
C GLN A 152 -11.49 14.55 3.67
N LEU A 153 -12.04 13.47 3.12
CA LEU A 153 -12.62 13.48 1.78
C LEU A 153 -14.05 14.02 1.83
N ALA A 154 -14.34 14.96 0.94
CA ALA A 154 -15.63 15.61 0.65
C ALA A 154 -16.75 15.35 1.67
N GLU A 155 -16.81 16.18 2.69
CA GLU A 155 -17.82 16.07 3.77
C GLU A 155 -19.24 16.10 3.23
N ASP A 156 -19.49 16.88 2.17
CA ASP A 156 -20.80 17.03 1.55
C ASP A 156 -21.37 15.72 0.99
N VAL A 157 -20.51 14.76 0.63
CA VAL A 157 -20.91 13.46 0.08
C VAL A 157 -21.37 12.49 1.17
N THR A 158 -20.69 12.49 2.32
CA THR A 158 -20.89 11.51 3.39
C THR A 158 -21.45 12.09 4.68
N GLY A 159 -21.52 13.42 4.78
CA GLY A 159 -21.84 14.12 6.03
C GLY A 159 -20.81 13.90 7.12
N GLY A 160 -19.56 13.54 6.78
CA GLY A 160 -18.48 13.25 7.71
C GLY A 160 -18.68 11.98 8.53
N ARG A 161 -19.57 11.07 8.10
CA ARG A 161 -19.95 9.82 8.83
C ARG A 161 -19.45 8.55 8.13
N GLY A 162 -18.48 8.67 7.24
CA GLY A 162 -17.98 7.55 6.46
C GLY A 162 -18.86 7.18 5.26
N ALA A 163 -18.33 6.34 4.38
CA ALA A 163 -19.03 5.91 3.16
C ALA A 163 -20.05 4.76 3.42
N GLY A 164 -20.14 4.22 4.63
CA GLY A 164 -21.12 3.19 4.99
C GLY A 164 -21.00 1.88 4.21
N GLY A 165 -19.80 1.51 3.77
CA GLY A 165 -19.55 0.34 2.94
C GLY A 165 -19.92 0.53 1.45
N ASP A 166 -20.29 1.72 1.03
CA ASP A 166 -20.60 2.06 -0.36
C ASP A 166 -19.34 2.59 -1.07
N GLU A 167 -18.79 1.80 -1.97
CA GLU A 167 -17.56 2.13 -2.72
C GLU A 167 -17.75 3.31 -3.67
N GLU A 168 -18.95 3.50 -4.22
CA GLU A 168 -19.26 4.62 -5.09
C GLU A 168 -19.28 5.95 -4.33
N LYS A 169 -19.75 5.95 -3.07
CA LYS A 169 -19.64 7.13 -2.21
C LYS A 169 -18.17 7.46 -1.90
N GLY A 170 -17.35 6.43 -1.58
CA GLY A 170 -15.92 6.61 -1.37
C GLY A 170 -15.23 7.18 -2.61
N ARG A 171 -15.54 6.65 -3.79
CA ARG A 171 -15.02 7.11 -5.08
C ARG A 171 -15.44 8.57 -5.37
N LYS A 172 -16.72 8.89 -5.17
CA LYS A 172 -17.23 10.24 -5.38
C LYS A 172 -16.57 11.23 -4.43
N ALA A 173 -16.43 10.89 -3.15
CA ALA A 173 -15.77 11.75 -2.18
C ALA A 173 -14.31 12.06 -2.57
N ALA A 174 -13.57 11.06 -3.07
CA ALA A 174 -12.21 11.29 -3.56
C ALA A 174 -12.16 12.14 -4.84
N LEU A 175 -13.13 11.98 -5.75
CA LEU A 175 -13.22 12.83 -6.95
C LEU A 175 -13.55 14.27 -6.61
N ASP A 176 -14.45 14.50 -5.66
CA ASP A 176 -14.84 15.84 -5.22
C ASP A 176 -13.71 16.52 -4.43
N SER A 177 -12.81 15.73 -3.78
CA SER A 177 -11.59 16.21 -3.12
C SER A 177 -10.34 16.16 -4.01
N ARG A 178 -10.51 16.10 -5.33
CA ARG A 178 -9.37 15.91 -6.26
C ARG A 178 -8.30 16.99 -6.10
N TRP A 179 -8.71 18.21 -5.82
CA TRP A 179 -7.80 19.33 -5.70
C TRP A 179 -6.91 19.23 -4.46
N GLU A 180 -7.50 18.91 -3.33
CA GLU A 180 -6.81 18.70 -2.06
C GLU A 180 -5.82 17.53 -2.16
N ILE A 181 -6.24 16.42 -2.77
CA ILE A 181 -5.40 15.27 -3.02
C ILE A 181 -4.23 15.63 -3.94
N SER A 182 -4.50 16.34 -5.04
CA SER A 182 -3.45 16.76 -5.99
C SER A 182 -2.45 17.71 -5.34
N SER A 183 -2.92 18.64 -4.50
CA SER A 183 -2.06 19.55 -3.73
C SER A 183 -1.18 18.78 -2.73
N LEU A 184 -1.76 17.77 -2.07
CA LEU A 184 -1.08 16.95 -1.07
C LEU A 184 0.07 16.13 -1.68
N VAL A 185 -0.16 15.50 -2.84
CA VAL A 185 0.83 14.63 -3.50
C VAL A 185 1.79 15.38 -4.41
N LYS A 186 1.57 16.67 -4.64
CA LYS A 186 2.41 17.49 -5.52
C LYS A 186 3.87 17.48 -5.06
N GLY A 187 4.75 17.15 -5.99
CA GLY A 187 6.18 17.14 -5.75
C GLY A 187 6.70 15.95 -4.94
N MET A 188 5.88 14.94 -4.66
CA MET A 188 6.36 13.66 -4.11
C MET A 188 7.02 12.83 -5.21
N ASP A 189 8.10 12.15 -4.86
CA ASP A 189 8.81 11.24 -5.76
C ASP A 189 8.23 9.82 -5.67
N LEU A 190 7.75 9.42 -4.46
CA LEU A 190 7.14 8.12 -4.19
C LEU A 190 5.89 8.30 -3.31
N VAL A 191 4.78 7.73 -3.75
CA VAL A 191 3.52 7.70 -2.99
C VAL A 191 3.09 6.26 -2.76
N PHE A 192 3.04 5.87 -1.48
CA PHE A 192 2.39 4.63 -1.07
C PHE A 192 0.92 4.87 -0.78
N ILE A 193 0.09 3.97 -1.27
CA ILE A 193 -1.32 3.90 -0.93
C ILE A 193 -1.54 2.63 -0.12
N THR A 194 -1.98 2.77 1.12
CA THR A 194 -2.30 1.63 1.96
C THR A 194 -3.77 1.65 2.34
N ALA A 195 -4.46 0.52 2.15
CA ALA A 195 -5.88 0.41 2.42
C ALA A 195 -6.30 -1.03 2.70
N GLY A 196 -7.31 -1.19 3.57
CA GLY A 196 -8.10 -2.41 3.63
C GLY A 196 -9.25 -2.34 2.63
N LEU A 197 -9.29 -3.28 1.70
CA LEU A 197 -10.35 -3.34 0.68
C LEU A 197 -11.60 -4.08 1.20
N GLY A 198 -12.74 -3.82 0.57
CA GLY A 198 -14.04 -4.38 0.93
C GLY A 198 -14.95 -3.42 1.69
N GLY A 199 -14.39 -2.31 2.23
CA GLY A 199 -15.15 -1.19 2.77
C GLY A 199 -15.58 -0.18 1.68
N GLY A 200 -16.13 0.95 2.09
CA GLY A 200 -16.54 2.02 1.18
C GLY A 200 -15.38 2.94 0.81
N THR A 201 -14.79 3.62 1.81
CA THR A 201 -13.72 4.61 1.61
C THR A 201 -12.47 3.97 1.02
N GLY A 202 -11.90 2.94 1.67
CA GLY A 202 -10.67 2.29 1.22
C GLY A 202 -10.77 1.74 -0.19
N THR A 203 -11.90 1.10 -0.54
CA THR A 203 -12.12 0.49 -1.85
C THR A 203 -12.37 1.51 -2.95
N GLY A 204 -13.21 2.52 -2.67
CA GLY A 204 -13.64 3.48 -3.68
C GLY A 204 -12.66 4.63 -3.90
N ALA A 205 -12.04 5.14 -2.83
CA ALA A 205 -11.14 6.30 -2.91
C ALA A 205 -9.72 5.92 -3.38
N SER A 206 -9.19 4.74 -3.00
CA SER A 206 -7.81 4.36 -3.32
C SER A 206 -7.47 4.39 -4.81
N PRO A 207 -8.32 3.90 -5.75
CA PRO A 207 -8.02 3.98 -7.17
C PRO A 207 -7.97 5.41 -7.69
N VAL A 208 -8.84 6.31 -7.19
CA VAL A 208 -8.87 7.72 -7.58
C VAL A 208 -7.61 8.41 -7.10
N ILE A 209 -7.23 8.20 -5.85
CA ILE A 209 -6.04 8.79 -5.23
C ILE A 209 -4.78 8.27 -5.93
N ALA A 210 -4.71 6.95 -6.24
CA ALA A 210 -3.61 6.36 -7.00
C ALA A 210 -3.43 7.04 -8.36
N LYS A 211 -4.52 7.23 -9.07
CA LYS A 211 -4.51 7.89 -10.38
C LYS A 211 -3.99 9.32 -10.28
N ILE A 212 -4.43 10.09 -9.28
CA ILE A 212 -3.99 11.48 -9.07
C ILE A 212 -2.49 11.52 -8.73
N ALA A 213 -2.01 10.63 -7.86
CA ALA A 213 -0.61 10.54 -7.50
C ALA A 213 0.27 10.21 -8.72
N LYS A 214 -0.14 9.23 -9.52
CA LYS A 214 0.55 8.86 -10.76
C LYS A 214 0.54 9.99 -11.79
N GLU A 215 -0.59 10.67 -11.99
CA GLU A 215 -0.70 11.85 -12.88
C GLU A 215 0.17 13.02 -12.40
N SER A 216 0.49 13.10 -11.10
CA SER A 216 1.40 14.09 -10.54
C SER A 216 2.89 13.74 -10.75
N GLY A 217 3.19 12.61 -11.37
CA GLY A 217 4.55 12.15 -11.68
C GLY A 217 5.23 11.33 -10.57
N ALA A 218 4.54 11.02 -9.47
CA ALA A 218 5.07 10.19 -8.40
C ALA A 218 5.00 8.70 -8.77
N LEU A 219 6.05 7.93 -8.47
CA LEU A 219 5.96 6.47 -8.46
C LEU A 219 4.90 6.04 -7.46
N THR A 220 3.85 5.36 -7.93
CA THR A 220 2.68 5.06 -7.11
C THR A 220 2.60 3.57 -6.81
N ILE A 221 2.74 3.21 -5.53
CA ILE A 221 2.74 1.83 -5.05
C ILE A 221 1.54 1.62 -4.13
N ALA A 222 0.60 0.76 -4.53
CA ALA A 222 -0.52 0.37 -3.70
C ALA A 222 -0.19 -0.92 -2.95
N VAL A 223 -0.26 -0.88 -1.61
CA VAL A 223 -0.12 -2.04 -0.71
C VAL A 223 -1.43 -2.21 0.03
N VAL A 224 -2.20 -3.21 -0.34
CA VAL A 224 -3.59 -3.35 0.12
C VAL A 224 -3.90 -4.75 0.63
N THR A 225 -4.88 -4.84 1.53
CA THR A 225 -5.35 -6.13 2.07
C THR A 225 -6.72 -6.50 1.52
N LYS A 226 -6.91 -7.80 1.23
CA LYS A 226 -8.22 -8.41 1.02
C LYS A 226 -8.87 -8.76 2.35
N PRO A 227 -10.20 -8.61 2.49
CA PRO A 227 -10.89 -8.94 3.73
C PRO A 227 -10.73 -10.43 4.09
N PHE A 228 -10.95 -10.74 5.37
CA PHE A 228 -11.07 -12.11 5.83
C PHE A 228 -12.34 -12.75 5.29
N SER A 229 -12.34 -14.07 5.06
CA SER A 229 -13.50 -14.83 4.59
C SER A 229 -14.72 -14.68 5.51
N PHE A 230 -14.51 -14.55 6.83
CA PHE A 230 -15.58 -14.36 7.80
C PHE A 230 -16.26 -12.99 7.69
N GLU A 231 -15.67 -12.00 7.01
CA GLU A 231 -16.29 -10.70 6.76
C GLU A 231 -17.39 -10.74 5.68
N GLY A 232 -17.49 -11.84 4.95
CA GLY A 232 -18.57 -12.17 4.03
C GLY A 232 -18.28 -11.85 2.56
N SER A 233 -19.05 -12.50 1.66
CA SER A 233 -18.88 -12.44 0.22
C SER A 233 -19.03 -11.03 -0.36
N VAL A 234 -19.96 -10.23 0.19
CA VAL A 234 -20.19 -8.85 -0.27
C VAL A 234 -18.95 -7.99 -0.13
N ARG A 235 -18.19 -8.12 0.98
CA ARG A 235 -16.91 -7.41 1.16
C ARG A 235 -15.85 -7.94 0.21
N ALA A 236 -15.80 -9.26 0.01
CA ALA A 236 -14.86 -9.86 -0.93
C ALA A 236 -15.09 -9.38 -2.37
N GLU A 237 -16.35 -9.33 -2.83
CA GLU A 237 -16.70 -8.84 -4.16
C GLU A 237 -16.35 -7.37 -4.37
N ARG A 238 -16.60 -6.51 -3.36
CA ARG A 238 -16.18 -5.10 -3.39
C ARG A 238 -14.66 -4.98 -3.48
N ALA A 239 -13.92 -5.77 -2.69
CA ALA A 239 -12.47 -5.78 -2.74
C ALA A 239 -11.94 -6.14 -4.13
N GLU A 240 -12.53 -7.14 -4.80
CA GLU A 240 -12.12 -7.52 -6.16
C GLU A 240 -12.39 -6.40 -7.18
N ARG A 241 -13.53 -5.67 -7.07
CA ARG A 241 -13.78 -4.50 -7.93
C ARG A 241 -12.75 -3.39 -7.69
N GLY A 242 -12.46 -3.08 -6.41
CA GLY A 242 -11.43 -2.09 -6.06
C GLY A 242 -10.04 -2.47 -6.58
N LEU A 243 -9.67 -3.76 -6.49
CA LEU A 243 -8.41 -4.28 -7.04
C LEU A 243 -8.34 -4.12 -8.56
N ALA A 244 -9.42 -4.41 -9.28
CA ALA A 244 -9.47 -4.26 -10.72
C ALA A 244 -9.23 -2.81 -11.17
N GLU A 245 -9.71 -1.83 -10.41
CA GLU A 245 -9.46 -0.41 -10.67
C GLU A 245 -8.05 0.03 -10.22
N LEU A 246 -7.55 -0.46 -9.08
CA LEU A 246 -6.18 -0.17 -8.62
C LEU A 246 -5.12 -0.67 -9.60
N ARG A 247 -5.31 -1.85 -10.21
CA ARG A 247 -4.40 -2.38 -11.25
C ARG A 247 -4.19 -1.44 -12.43
N LYS A 248 -5.20 -0.61 -12.75
CA LYS A 248 -5.13 0.37 -13.84
C LYS A 248 -4.52 1.70 -13.38
N SER A 249 -4.61 1.99 -12.09
CA SER A 249 -4.35 3.32 -11.52
C SER A 249 -2.97 3.45 -10.87
N ALA A 250 -2.41 2.37 -10.31
CA ALA A 250 -1.10 2.35 -9.68
C ALA A 250 0.01 1.89 -10.65
N ASP A 251 1.28 2.17 -10.33
CA ASP A 251 2.43 1.58 -11.02
C ASP A 251 2.70 0.17 -10.54
N VAL A 252 2.54 -0.04 -9.23
CA VAL A 252 2.70 -1.33 -8.56
C VAL A 252 1.51 -1.59 -7.65
N LEU A 253 1.00 -2.81 -7.70
CA LEU A 253 -0.05 -3.28 -6.79
C LEU A 253 0.42 -4.53 -6.05
N ILE A 254 0.57 -4.40 -4.74
CA ILE A 254 0.88 -5.50 -3.82
C ILE A 254 -0.40 -5.84 -3.06
N VAL A 255 -0.88 -7.07 -3.26
CA VAL A 255 -2.12 -7.56 -2.64
C VAL A 255 -1.79 -8.58 -1.56
N ILE A 256 -2.35 -8.40 -0.39
CA ILE A 256 -2.16 -9.28 0.77
C ILE A 256 -3.50 -9.88 1.17
N SER A 257 -3.61 -11.21 1.15
CA SER A 257 -4.82 -11.90 1.60
C SER A 257 -4.80 -12.07 3.12
N ASN A 258 -5.79 -11.49 3.83
CA ASN A 258 -5.89 -11.65 5.28
C ASN A 258 -6.09 -13.11 5.70
N ASP A 259 -6.77 -13.93 4.90
CA ASP A 259 -6.94 -15.36 5.20
C ASP A 259 -5.62 -16.14 5.24
N ARG A 260 -4.65 -15.75 4.41
CA ARG A 260 -3.31 -16.36 4.43
C ARG A 260 -2.55 -16.03 5.70
N LEU A 261 -2.79 -14.87 6.30
CA LEU A 261 -2.22 -14.49 7.60
C LEU A 261 -2.72 -15.42 8.72
N LEU A 262 -3.99 -15.85 8.66
CA LEU A 262 -4.56 -16.78 9.60
C LEU A 262 -3.95 -18.19 9.45
N GLN A 263 -3.65 -18.63 8.22
CA GLN A 263 -3.02 -19.93 7.98
C GLN A 263 -1.61 -20.01 8.54
N ALA A 264 -0.88 -18.88 8.56
CA ALA A 264 0.46 -18.77 9.13
C ALA A 264 0.44 -18.63 10.66
N SER A 265 -0.72 -18.42 11.28
CA SER A 265 -0.88 -18.16 12.70
C SER A 265 -1.34 -19.40 13.47
N THR A 266 -1.04 -19.44 14.77
CA THR A 266 -1.49 -20.52 15.67
C THR A 266 -3.02 -20.48 15.89
N LYS A 267 -3.65 -21.65 16.01
CA LYS A 267 -5.08 -21.78 16.33
C LYS A 267 -5.43 -21.00 17.60
N GLY A 268 -6.55 -20.28 17.58
CA GLY A 268 -7.05 -19.53 18.76
C GLY A 268 -6.65 -18.05 18.80
N LEU A 269 -6.28 -17.46 17.65
CA LEU A 269 -5.96 -16.04 17.56
C LEU A 269 -7.19 -15.16 17.83
N ALA A 270 -7.06 -14.17 18.73
CA ALA A 270 -8.11 -13.17 18.96
C ALA A 270 -8.33 -12.33 17.69
N VAL A 271 -9.59 -11.94 17.43
CA VAL A 271 -9.95 -11.16 16.22
C VAL A 271 -9.15 -9.84 16.14
N THR A 272 -9.00 -9.14 17.27
CA THR A 272 -8.20 -7.91 17.34
C THR A 272 -6.75 -8.16 16.91
N LYS A 273 -6.17 -9.29 17.33
CA LYS A 273 -4.80 -9.66 16.98
C LYS A 273 -4.65 -10.01 15.50
N ALA A 274 -5.69 -10.57 14.87
CA ALA A 274 -5.70 -10.83 13.44
C ALA A 274 -5.62 -9.53 12.62
N PHE A 275 -6.39 -8.51 12.99
CA PHE A 275 -6.29 -7.18 12.35
C PHE A 275 -4.96 -6.49 12.63
N GLU A 276 -4.42 -6.59 13.86
CA GLU A 276 -3.09 -6.07 14.16
C GLU A 276 -1.99 -6.71 13.29
N ILE A 277 -2.12 -8.00 12.97
CA ILE A 277 -1.19 -8.68 12.05
C ILE A 277 -1.33 -8.11 10.64
N ALA A 278 -2.55 -7.91 10.16
CA ALA A 278 -2.81 -7.32 8.85
C ALA A 278 -2.20 -5.91 8.74
N ASP A 279 -2.42 -5.05 9.73
CA ASP A 279 -1.81 -3.71 9.79
C ASP A 279 -0.27 -3.79 9.84
N GLY A 280 0.27 -4.77 10.58
CA GLY A 280 1.70 -5.03 10.65
C GLY A 280 2.32 -5.42 9.30
N ILE A 281 1.60 -6.18 8.49
CA ILE A 281 2.08 -6.55 7.15
C ILE A 281 2.04 -5.36 6.20
N LEU A 282 1.00 -4.52 6.25
CA LEU A 282 0.96 -3.27 5.49
C LEU A 282 2.16 -2.37 5.86
N HIS A 283 2.45 -2.22 7.16
CA HIS A 283 3.64 -1.51 7.62
C HIS A 283 4.94 -2.13 7.07
N GLN A 284 5.09 -3.45 7.17
CA GLN A 284 6.29 -4.14 6.66
C GLN A 284 6.44 -4.00 5.14
N GLY A 285 5.32 -3.96 4.41
CA GLY A 285 5.30 -3.72 2.96
C GLY A 285 5.84 -2.35 2.58
N VAL A 286 5.37 -1.33 3.26
CA VAL A 286 5.86 0.03 3.06
C VAL A 286 7.31 0.16 3.51
N ARG A 287 7.65 -0.33 4.72
CA ARG A 287 8.99 -0.27 5.28
C ARG A 287 10.03 -0.97 4.42
N GLY A 288 9.69 -2.14 3.85
CA GLY A 288 10.61 -2.93 3.03
C GLY A 288 11.12 -2.18 1.79
N ILE A 289 10.34 -1.22 1.29
CA ILE A 289 10.71 -0.37 0.15
C ILE A 289 11.28 0.97 0.64
N SER A 290 10.65 1.61 1.62
CA SER A 290 11.09 2.92 2.10
C SER A 290 12.49 2.86 2.71
N ASP A 291 12.81 1.81 3.47
CA ASP A 291 14.15 1.63 4.07
C ASP A 291 15.27 1.64 3.02
N LEU A 292 15.02 1.13 1.80
CA LEU A 292 15.99 1.14 0.70
C LEU A 292 16.40 2.54 0.27
N VAL A 293 15.49 3.50 0.42
CA VAL A 293 15.68 4.90 0.00
C VAL A 293 16.11 5.78 1.16
N THR A 294 15.53 5.54 2.36
CA THR A 294 15.67 6.45 3.49
C THR A 294 16.80 6.09 4.44
N VAL A 295 17.15 4.80 4.54
CA VAL A 295 18.17 4.31 5.47
C VAL A 295 19.51 4.19 4.76
N ARG A 296 20.55 4.84 5.29
CA ARG A 296 21.91 4.67 4.77
C ARG A 296 22.40 3.25 5.09
N GLY A 297 22.60 2.45 4.05
CA GLY A 297 23.09 1.09 4.13
C GLY A 297 24.55 0.95 3.68
N LEU A 298 25.07 -0.28 3.68
CA LEU A 298 26.34 -0.63 3.05
C LEU A 298 26.24 -0.56 1.52
N VAL A 299 25.09 -0.96 0.98
CA VAL A 299 24.74 -0.85 -0.44
C VAL A 299 23.44 -0.09 -0.52
N ASN A 300 23.53 1.15 -0.97
CA ASN A 300 22.37 2.01 -1.18
C ASN A 300 21.87 1.84 -2.61
N LEU A 301 20.55 1.84 -2.74
CA LEU A 301 19.89 1.95 -4.02
C LEU A 301 19.52 3.39 -4.28
N ASP A 302 19.83 3.88 -5.46
CA ASP A 302 19.30 5.15 -5.92
C ASP A 302 17.79 5.03 -6.19
N PHE A 303 17.05 6.10 -5.92
CA PHE A 303 15.61 6.12 -6.24
C PHE A 303 15.34 5.83 -7.73
N ALA A 304 16.26 6.21 -8.61
CA ALA A 304 16.18 5.91 -10.04
C ALA A 304 16.15 4.39 -10.33
N ASP A 305 16.94 3.59 -9.61
CA ASP A 305 16.96 2.13 -9.77
C ASP A 305 15.63 1.52 -9.34
N ILE A 306 15.09 1.98 -8.20
CA ILE A 306 13.79 1.54 -7.71
C ILE A 306 12.68 1.92 -8.70
N ASN A 307 12.72 3.15 -9.22
CA ASN A 307 11.76 3.63 -10.20
C ASN A 307 11.82 2.82 -11.51
N ASN A 308 13.02 2.48 -11.99
CA ASN A 308 13.19 1.66 -13.20
C ASN A 308 12.61 0.26 -13.04
N VAL A 309 12.79 -0.37 -11.87
CA VAL A 309 12.27 -1.71 -11.59
C VAL A 309 10.76 -1.70 -11.39
N LEU A 310 10.20 -0.69 -10.72
CA LEU A 310 8.82 -0.68 -10.26
C LEU A 310 7.86 0.13 -11.15
N SER A 311 8.34 1.09 -11.94
CA SER A 311 7.46 1.88 -12.81
C SER A 311 6.73 0.99 -13.81
N GLY A 312 5.38 1.06 -13.79
CA GLY A 312 4.51 0.26 -14.65
C GLY A 312 4.65 -1.25 -14.48
N ALA A 313 5.19 -1.74 -13.36
CA ALA A 313 5.41 -3.16 -13.13
C ALA A 313 4.11 -3.96 -12.89
N GLY A 314 2.99 -3.28 -12.64
CA GLY A 314 1.70 -3.91 -12.43
C GLY A 314 1.60 -4.67 -11.12
N GLU A 315 1.10 -5.90 -11.15
CA GLU A 315 0.95 -6.70 -9.95
C GLU A 315 2.31 -7.21 -9.47
N ALA A 316 2.61 -6.99 -8.19
CA ALA A 316 3.84 -7.42 -7.55
C ALA A 316 3.55 -8.27 -6.31
N MET A 317 4.47 -9.15 -6.00
CA MET A 317 4.42 -9.99 -4.81
C MET A 317 5.54 -9.59 -3.86
N MET A 318 5.23 -9.60 -2.56
CA MET A 318 6.21 -9.33 -1.52
C MET A 318 6.39 -10.56 -0.63
N GLY A 319 7.63 -10.97 -0.44
CA GLY A 319 8.00 -12.02 0.48
C GLY A 319 9.01 -11.53 1.51
N MET A 320 8.92 -12.07 2.72
CA MET A 320 9.85 -11.75 3.80
C MET A 320 10.28 -13.00 4.54
N GLY A 321 11.54 -13.02 4.96
CA GLY A 321 12.09 -14.07 5.79
C GLY A 321 13.07 -13.49 6.79
N THR A 322 13.03 -14.01 8.03
CA THR A 322 13.98 -13.67 9.08
C THR A 322 14.56 -14.96 9.62
N ALA A 323 15.86 -15.02 9.81
CA ALA A 323 16.55 -16.17 10.37
C ALA A 323 17.80 -15.76 11.16
N ASN A 324 18.19 -16.63 12.09
CA ASN A 324 19.37 -16.49 12.94
C ASN A 324 20.29 -17.72 12.77
N GLY A 325 21.55 -17.60 13.18
CA GLY A 325 22.51 -18.70 13.21
C GLY A 325 23.32 -18.88 11.91
N GLU A 326 24.09 -19.97 11.78
CA GLU A 326 25.12 -20.15 10.76
C GLU A 326 24.63 -20.08 9.29
N GLN A 327 23.38 -20.51 9.01
CA GLN A 327 22.80 -20.46 7.65
C GLN A 327 21.67 -19.44 7.53
N ARG A 328 21.72 -18.40 8.34
CA ARG A 328 20.66 -17.40 8.45
C ARG A 328 20.29 -16.76 7.11
N SER A 329 21.25 -16.43 6.26
CA SER A 329 20.99 -15.79 4.96
C SER A 329 20.23 -16.71 4.00
N ILE A 330 20.64 -17.97 3.88
CA ILE A 330 19.96 -18.96 3.02
C ILE A 330 18.56 -19.27 3.56
N THR A 331 18.44 -19.42 4.88
CA THR A 331 17.16 -19.70 5.53
C THR A 331 16.19 -18.52 5.37
N ALA A 332 16.65 -17.29 5.61
CA ALA A 332 15.85 -16.09 5.39
C ALA A 332 15.44 -15.93 3.92
N ALA A 333 16.35 -16.18 2.96
CA ALA A 333 16.04 -16.13 1.53
C ALA A 333 15.00 -17.19 1.12
N LYS A 334 15.11 -18.43 1.63
CA LYS A 334 14.10 -19.48 1.41
C LYS A 334 12.74 -19.05 1.95
N LEU A 335 12.69 -18.55 3.17
CA LEU A 335 11.46 -18.04 3.77
C LEU A 335 10.86 -16.90 2.95
N ALA A 336 11.67 -15.93 2.50
CA ALA A 336 11.21 -14.82 1.67
C ALA A 336 10.64 -15.28 0.32
N THR A 337 11.20 -16.35 -0.29
CA THR A 337 10.76 -16.85 -1.59
C THR A 337 9.57 -17.81 -1.53
N THR A 338 9.25 -18.32 -0.34
CA THR A 338 8.17 -19.31 -0.11
C THR A 338 7.13 -18.84 0.91
N ASN A 339 7.15 -17.56 1.26
CA ASN A 339 6.25 -16.99 2.26
C ASN A 339 4.78 -17.18 1.85
N PRO A 340 3.91 -17.65 2.75
CA PRO A 340 2.47 -17.81 2.47
C PRO A 340 1.76 -16.50 2.10
N LEU A 341 2.37 -15.35 2.36
CA LEU A 341 1.84 -14.03 1.96
C LEU A 341 1.93 -13.79 0.44
N LEU A 342 2.76 -14.55 -0.28
CA LEU A 342 2.85 -14.49 -1.73
C LEU A 342 1.54 -14.99 -2.35
N GLU A 343 0.79 -14.12 -2.98
CA GLU A 343 -0.39 -14.50 -3.76
C GLU A 343 0.09 -15.28 -5.00
N GLY A 344 -0.10 -16.60 -5.01
CA GLY A 344 0.49 -17.49 -6.03
C GLY A 344 1.57 -18.42 -5.51
N GLY A 345 2.06 -18.23 -4.28
CA GLY A 345 2.93 -19.17 -3.55
C GLY A 345 4.39 -19.19 -3.96
N SER A 346 4.84 -18.43 -4.96
CA SER A 346 6.24 -18.40 -5.40
C SER A 346 6.56 -17.17 -6.24
N ILE A 347 7.80 -16.68 -6.12
CA ILE A 347 8.35 -15.62 -6.98
C ILE A 347 8.79 -16.12 -8.37
N ARG A 348 8.48 -17.37 -8.72
CA ARG A 348 8.86 -17.93 -10.03
C ARG A 348 8.22 -17.16 -11.16
N GLY A 349 9.03 -16.86 -12.18
CA GLY A 349 8.58 -16.13 -13.36
C GLY A 349 8.68 -14.62 -13.22
N ALA A 350 9.07 -14.08 -12.06
CA ALA A 350 9.33 -12.66 -11.91
C ALA A 350 10.55 -12.25 -12.75
N ARG A 351 10.40 -11.19 -13.53
CA ARG A 351 11.45 -10.64 -14.40
C ARG A 351 12.15 -9.45 -13.75
N ARG A 352 11.49 -8.76 -12.85
CA ARG A 352 12.02 -7.60 -12.11
C ARG A 352 11.88 -7.83 -10.61
N MET A 353 12.96 -7.65 -9.89
CA MET A 353 12.95 -7.86 -8.43
C MET A 353 13.79 -6.83 -7.70
N ILE A 354 13.32 -6.50 -6.50
CA ILE A 354 14.08 -5.75 -5.51
C ILE A 354 14.29 -6.66 -4.30
N MET A 355 15.52 -6.76 -3.83
CA MET A 355 15.89 -7.47 -2.61
C MET A 355 16.46 -6.50 -1.59
N ASN A 356 15.92 -6.47 -0.39
CA ASN A 356 16.50 -5.76 0.74
C ASN A 356 17.00 -6.76 1.78
N VAL A 357 18.27 -6.64 2.15
CA VAL A 357 18.90 -7.44 3.21
C VAL A 357 19.17 -6.52 4.40
N THR A 358 18.58 -6.82 5.55
CA THR A 358 18.84 -6.12 6.81
C THR A 358 19.50 -7.08 7.79
N GLY A 359 20.64 -6.70 8.35
CA GLY A 359 21.36 -7.50 9.34
C GLY A 359 22.14 -6.64 10.32
N GLY A 360 22.82 -7.27 11.26
CA GLY A 360 23.73 -6.60 12.20
C GLY A 360 25.07 -6.25 11.56
N SER A 361 25.97 -5.66 12.34
CA SER A 361 27.35 -5.35 11.93
C SER A 361 28.19 -6.59 11.61
N ASP A 362 27.72 -7.76 12.00
CA ASP A 362 28.31 -9.08 11.73
C ASP A 362 27.90 -9.68 10.38
N MET A 363 27.02 -9.00 9.61
CA MET A 363 26.58 -9.44 8.29
C MET A 363 27.74 -9.42 7.28
N THR A 364 27.95 -10.54 6.61
CA THR A 364 29.07 -10.71 5.66
C THR A 364 28.63 -10.56 4.20
N LEU A 365 29.52 -10.16 3.32
CA LEU A 365 29.29 -10.12 1.87
C LEU A 365 28.92 -11.49 1.31
N GLY A 366 29.53 -12.57 1.86
CA GLY A 366 29.21 -13.94 1.46
C GLY A 366 27.77 -14.33 1.73
N GLU A 367 27.20 -13.90 2.86
CA GLU A 367 25.79 -14.12 3.20
C GLU A 367 24.85 -13.39 2.25
N VAL A 368 25.14 -12.12 1.91
CA VAL A 368 24.34 -11.33 0.97
C VAL A 368 24.37 -11.97 -0.42
N THR A 369 25.56 -12.39 -0.89
CA THR A 369 25.74 -13.04 -2.19
C THR A 369 24.98 -14.37 -2.26
N ALA A 370 25.10 -15.21 -1.22
CA ALA A 370 24.40 -16.51 -1.16
C ALA A 370 22.87 -16.35 -1.18
N ALA A 371 22.36 -15.33 -0.50
CA ALA A 371 20.93 -15.00 -0.53
C ALA A 371 20.48 -14.55 -1.92
N ALA A 372 21.21 -13.63 -2.55
CA ALA A 372 20.92 -13.12 -3.89
C ALA A 372 20.93 -14.21 -4.95
N ASP A 373 21.92 -15.12 -4.91
CA ASP A 373 22.01 -16.27 -5.82
C ASP A 373 20.83 -17.23 -5.68
N LEU A 374 20.40 -17.50 -4.44
CA LEU A 374 19.25 -18.36 -4.20
C LEU A 374 17.96 -17.74 -4.75
N ILE A 375 17.75 -16.45 -4.51
CA ILE A 375 16.57 -15.71 -4.97
C ILE A 375 16.56 -15.65 -6.51
N ARG A 376 17.69 -15.31 -7.14
CA ARG A 376 17.82 -15.28 -8.61
C ARG A 376 17.53 -16.63 -9.26
N ARG A 377 18.02 -17.72 -8.69
CA ARG A 377 17.74 -19.10 -9.19
C ARG A 377 16.26 -19.49 -9.05
N THR A 378 15.52 -18.86 -8.13
CA THR A 378 14.11 -19.15 -7.91
C THR A 378 13.21 -18.35 -8.85
N ALA A 379 13.65 -17.23 -9.35
CA ALA A 379 12.95 -16.34 -10.28
C ALA A 379 12.98 -16.83 -11.75
N ALA A 380 12.74 -15.95 -12.71
CA ALA A 380 12.93 -16.22 -14.12
C ALA A 380 14.43 -16.32 -14.49
N THR A 381 14.74 -17.00 -15.61
CA THR A 381 16.12 -17.18 -16.09
C THR A 381 16.80 -15.82 -16.37
N GLU A 382 16.03 -14.85 -16.87
CA GLU A 382 16.47 -13.47 -17.11
C GLU A 382 15.74 -12.54 -16.16
N CYS A 383 16.22 -12.47 -14.91
CA CYS A 383 15.65 -11.62 -13.89
C CYS A 383 16.59 -10.43 -13.59
N ASP A 384 16.06 -9.23 -13.70
CA ASP A 384 16.70 -8.02 -13.23
C ASP A 384 16.51 -7.92 -11.71
N LEU A 385 17.60 -8.19 -10.96
CA LEU A 385 17.61 -8.16 -9.49
C LEU A 385 18.44 -6.99 -9.01
N VAL A 386 17.78 -6.01 -8.45
CA VAL A 386 18.39 -4.88 -7.74
C VAL A 386 18.37 -5.18 -6.24
N PHE A 387 19.50 -4.98 -5.55
CA PHE A 387 19.57 -5.28 -4.13
C PHE A 387 20.17 -4.15 -3.30
N GLY A 388 19.66 -3.99 -2.08
CA GLY A 388 20.22 -3.14 -1.04
C GLY A 388 20.60 -3.94 0.20
N ALA A 389 21.57 -3.42 0.95
CA ALA A 389 22.00 -4.01 2.22
C ALA A 389 22.09 -2.94 3.30
N VAL A 390 21.30 -3.11 4.36
CA VAL A 390 21.18 -2.19 5.48
C VAL A 390 21.71 -2.83 6.75
N VAL A 391 22.57 -2.11 7.47
CA VAL A 391 23.06 -2.54 8.79
C VAL A 391 22.25 -1.82 9.86
N GLN A 392 21.66 -2.58 10.77
CA GLN A 392 20.96 -2.08 11.96
C GLN A 392 21.59 -2.72 13.19
N GLU A 393 22.12 -1.91 14.10
CA GLU A 393 22.79 -2.39 15.33
C GLU A 393 21.90 -3.25 16.23
N GLU A 394 20.57 -3.04 16.13
CA GLU A 394 19.57 -3.80 16.87
C GLU A 394 19.40 -5.25 16.36
N PHE A 395 19.92 -5.55 15.17
CA PHE A 395 19.81 -6.87 14.51
C PHE A 395 21.02 -7.74 14.82
N THR A 396 21.29 -7.99 16.10
CA THR A 396 22.37 -8.90 16.51
C THR A 396 22.03 -10.35 16.15
N GLU A 397 22.98 -11.04 15.46
CA GLU A 397 22.92 -12.45 15.07
C GLU A 397 21.79 -12.83 14.10
N GLY A 398 21.00 -11.87 13.59
CA GLY A 398 19.89 -12.10 12.67
C GLY A 398 20.11 -11.52 11.29
N ILE A 399 19.41 -12.09 10.30
CA ILE A 399 19.23 -11.50 8.95
C ILE A 399 17.76 -11.51 8.60
N LYS A 400 17.28 -10.37 8.11
CA LYS A 400 15.96 -10.21 7.50
C LYS A 400 16.12 -9.93 6.01
N ILE A 401 15.41 -10.67 5.18
CA ILE A 401 15.38 -10.49 3.74
C ILE A 401 13.95 -10.17 3.32
N THR A 402 13.80 -9.07 2.59
CA THR A 402 12.55 -8.69 1.94
C THR A 402 12.76 -8.73 0.44
N VAL A 403 11.87 -9.41 -0.28
CA VAL A 403 11.88 -9.52 -1.74
C VAL A 403 10.59 -8.95 -2.29
N ILE A 404 10.69 -8.08 -3.27
CA ILE A 404 9.58 -7.60 -4.07
C ILE A 404 9.80 -8.12 -5.48
N ALA A 405 8.87 -8.95 -5.94
CA ALA A 405 8.91 -9.59 -7.23
C ALA A 405 7.79 -9.05 -8.11
N ALA A 406 8.11 -8.60 -9.31
CA ALA A 406 7.19 -7.94 -10.21
C ALA A 406 7.42 -8.39 -11.66
N ASP A 407 6.52 -8.01 -12.55
CA ASP A 407 6.58 -8.33 -13.98
C ASP A 407 6.67 -9.85 -14.22
N PHE A 408 5.59 -10.55 -13.84
CA PHE A 408 5.54 -12.01 -13.98
C PHE A 408 5.32 -12.52 -15.43
N GLY A 409 5.24 -11.65 -16.42
CA GLY A 409 4.90 -11.99 -17.79
C GLY A 409 3.50 -12.61 -17.92
N GLU A 410 2.97 -12.70 -19.14
CA GLU A 410 1.75 -13.49 -19.37
C GLU A 410 2.05 -14.96 -19.08
N PRO A 411 1.16 -15.70 -18.38
CA PRO A 411 1.35 -17.11 -18.13
C PRO A 411 1.47 -17.84 -19.47
N THR A 412 2.68 -18.31 -19.82
CA THR A 412 2.88 -19.21 -20.93
C THR A 412 1.98 -20.43 -20.71
N GLY A 413 1.28 -20.89 -21.75
CA GLY A 413 0.17 -21.88 -21.66
C GLY A 413 0.44 -23.17 -20.86
N GLU A 414 1.69 -23.43 -20.47
CA GLU A 414 2.08 -24.55 -19.60
C GLU A 414 1.74 -24.33 -18.10
N ASP A 415 1.73 -23.08 -17.62
CA ASP A 415 1.41 -22.76 -16.22
C ASP A 415 -0.12 -22.71 -15.95
N SER A 416 -0.92 -22.39 -16.99
CA SER A 416 -2.39 -22.46 -16.88
C SER A 416 -2.90 -23.91 -16.73
N GLY A 417 -2.19 -24.86 -17.30
CA GLY A 417 -2.45 -26.29 -17.14
C GLY A 417 -2.10 -26.83 -15.73
N ARG A 418 -1.07 -26.27 -15.09
CA ARG A 418 -0.67 -26.63 -13.72
C ARG A 418 -1.61 -26.03 -12.67
N LYS A 419 -2.04 -24.74 -12.80
CA LYS A 419 -3.04 -24.15 -11.92
C LYS A 419 -4.37 -24.91 -11.96
N LYS A 420 -4.88 -25.24 -13.14
CA LYS A 420 -6.09 -26.08 -13.28
C LYS A 420 -5.92 -27.51 -12.74
N ARG A 421 -4.72 -28.10 -12.83
CA ARG A 421 -4.43 -29.41 -12.22
C ARG A 421 -4.25 -29.34 -10.71
N ALA A 422 -3.71 -28.24 -10.15
CA ALA A 422 -3.61 -28.05 -8.70
C ALA A 422 -4.99 -27.79 -8.09
N GLU A 423 -5.81 -26.91 -8.67
CA GLU A 423 -7.19 -26.67 -8.24
C GLU A 423 -8.08 -27.92 -8.40
N HIS A 424 -7.85 -28.73 -9.43
CA HIS A 424 -8.59 -29.99 -9.60
C HIS A 424 -8.12 -31.08 -8.62
N ARG A 425 -6.84 -31.10 -8.22
CA ARG A 425 -6.35 -31.98 -7.15
C ARG A 425 -6.84 -31.56 -5.76
N GLU A 426 -6.92 -30.26 -5.46
CA GLU A 426 -7.49 -29.76 -4.20
C GLU A 426 -8.99 -30.08 -4.08
N ARG A 427 -9.76 -30.03 -5.17
CA ARG A 427 -11.20 -30.38 -5.15
C ARG A 427 -11.47 -31.88 -4.97
N ILE A 428 -10.51 -32.75 -5.29
CA ILE A 428 -10.67 -34.22 -5.16
C ILE A 428 -10.26 -34.70 -3.76
N THR A 429 -9.52 -33.92 -2.97
CA THR A 429 -8.98 -34.33 -1.66
C THR A 429 -9.77 -33.84 -0.45
N ILE A 430 -10.87 -33.11 -0.66
CA ILE A 430 -11.79 -32.71 0.43
C ILE A 430 -12.86 -33.79 0.61
N GLY A 431 -12.45 -34.92 1.14
CA GLY A 431 -13.37 -35.98 1.52
C GLY A 431 -12.64 -37.05 2.34
N LYS A 432 -12.74 -36.87 3.69
CA LYS A 432 -12.42 -37.85 4.74
C LYS A 432 -10.93 -38.08 5.04
N ASP A 433 -10.61 -37.89 6.31
CA ASP A 433 -9.37 -38.19 7.07
C ASP A 433 -8.33 -37.08 7.16
N LEU A 434 -8.69 -35.96 7.77
CA LEU A 434 -7.75 -34.91 8.18
C LEU A 434 -7.15 -35.11 9.59
N ASP A 435 -7.53 -36.18 10.31
CA ASP A 435 -7.12 -36.40 11.71
C ASP A 435 -5.88 -37.27 11.90
N VAL A 436 -5.24 -37.78 10.84
CA VAL A 436 -4.06 -38.64 10.95
C VAL A 436 -2.85 -37.98 10.29
N PRO A 437 -1.74 -37.75 11.04
CA PRO A 437 -0.49 -37.25 10.50
C PRO A 437 0.08 -38.10 9.36
N THR A 438 0.73 -37.46 8.38
CA THR A 438 1.19 -38.08 7.13
C THR A 438 2.18 -39.27 7.32
N PHE A 439 2.91 -39.30 8.39
CA PHE A 439 3.82 -40.42 8.69
C PHE A 439 3.07 -41.70 9.14
N LEU A 440 1.96 -41.55 9.85
CA LEU A 440 1.10 -42.68 10.24
C LEU A 440 0.30 -43.25 9.06
N ARG A 441 -0.01 -42.45 8.05
CA ARG A 441 -0.64 -42.95 6.80
C ARG A 441 0.29 -43.82 5.97
N ARG A 442 1.60 -43.59 6.00
CA ARG A 442 2.58 -44.44 5.29
C ARG A 442 2.73 -45.79 5.94
N GLU A 443 2.69 -45.89 7.26
CA GLU A 443 2.72 -47.19 7.98
C GLU A 443 1.46 -48.02 7.74
N GLN A 444 0.27 -47.40 7.73
CA GLN A 444 -0.97 -48.14 7.44
C GLN A 444 -1.05 -48.61 6.00
N GLN A 445 -0.51 -47.87 5.02
CA GLN A 445 -0.43 -48.29 3.64
C GLN A 445 0.58 -49.43 3.42
N ALA A 446 1.69 -49.42 4.15
CA ALA A 446 2.67 -50.51 4.14
C ALA A 446 2.11 -51.81 4.75
N THR A 447 1.35 -51.69 5.83
CA THR A 447 0.72 -52.87 6.51
C THR A 447 -0.41 -53.47 5.66
N ASN A 448 -1.21 -52.65 5.00
CA ASN A 448 -2.28 -53.11 4.08
C ASN A 448 -1.73 -53.74 2.80
N ALA A 449 -0.59 -53.26 2.27
CA ALA A 449 0.07 -53.84 1.10
C ALA A 449 0.73 -55.20 1.44
N ALA A 450 1.18 -55.38 2.68
CA ALA A 450 1.73 -56.67 3.16
C ALA A 450 0.64 -57.74 3.39
N SER A 451 -0.57 -57.31 3.73
CA SER A 451 -1.71 -58.24 4.00
C SER A 451 -2.43 -58.74 2.74
N GLN A 452 -2.13 -58.17 1.57
CA GLN A 452 -2.75 -58.57 0.28
C GLN A 452 -1.90 -59.55 -0.55
N LYS A 453 -0.72 -59.95 -0.10
CA LYS A 453 0.05 -61.03 -0.74
C LYS A 453 -0.43 -62.38 -0.20
N LYS A 454 -1.45 -62.97 -0.87
CA LYS A 454 -1.81 -64.41 -0.72
C LYS A 454 -0.62 -65.30 -1.14
N PRO A 455 -0.32 -66.34 -0.36
CA PRO A 455 0.68 -67.34 -0.79
C PRO A 455 0.17 -68.19 -1.95
N PRO A 456 1.03 -68.69 -2.86
CA PRO A 456 0.63 -69.47 -3.99
C PRO A 456 0.06 -70.81 -3.56
N SER A 457 -1.06 -71.23 -4.16
CA SER A 457 -1.71 -72.53 -4.02
C SER A 457 -0.79 -73.64 -4.47
N GLN A 458 -0.44 -74.56 -3.54
CA GLN A 458 0.20 -75.84 -3.86
C GLN A 458 -0.81 -76.79 -4.54
N SER A 459 -0.51 -77.11 -5.79
CA SER A 459 -1.16 -78.17 -6.56
C SER A 459 -0.74 -79.54 -5.92
N ARG A 460 -1.71 -80.31 -5.50
CA ARG A 460 -1.51 -81.75 -5.18
C ARG A 460 -1.69 -82.61 -6.43
N PRO A 461 -0.87 -83.66 -6.64
CA PRO A 461 -1.05 -84.55 -7.79
C PRO A 461 -2.19 -85.55 -7.59
N HIS A 462 -2.82 -85.88 -8.68
CA HIS A 462 -3.80 -86.92 -8.91
C HIS A 462 -3.11 -88.32 -8.62
N ASP A 463 -3.73 -89.07 -7.76
CA ASP A 463 -3.52 -90.55 -7.73
C ASP A 463 -4.85 -91.24 -8.03
N SER A 464 -4.82 -91.97 -9.12
CA SER A 464 -5.88 -92.84 -9.60
C SER A 464 -5.69 -94.23 -8.97
N GLN A 465 -6.70 -94.70 -8.27
CA GLN A 465 -6.89 -96.16 -8.17
C GLN A 465 -8.39 -96.55 -8.09
N HIS A 466 -8.75 -97.37 -9.07
CA HIS A 466 -9.87 -98.31 -9.10
C HIS A 466 -10.10 -99.01 -7.78
N VAL A 467 -11.32 -99.36 -7.49
CA VAL A 467 -11.84 -100.71 -7.34
C VAL A 467 -13.32 -100.73 -7.04
N ASP A 468 -14.02 -101.40 -7.86
CA ASP A 468 -15.24 -102.24 -7.94
C ASP A 468 -16.10 -102.49 -6.66
N SER A 469 -17.37 -102.69 -7.03
CA SER A 469 -18.35 -103.66 -6.55
C SER A 469 -19.18 -103.39 -5.27
N ARG A 470 -20.33 -103.21 -5.52
CA ARG A 470 -21.66 -103.84 -5.31
C ARG A 470 -22.75 -102.82 -4.92
#